data_31654ab0c6839984fd30e13d6448b2e2
#
_entry.id   31654ab0c6839984fd30e13d6448b2e2
#
_cell.length_a   1.000
_cell.length_b   1.000
_cell.length_c   1.000
_cell.angle_alpha   90.00
_cell.angle_beta   90.00
_cell.angle_gamma   90.00
#
_symmetry.space_group_name_H-M   'P 1'
#
loop_
_entity.id
_entity.type
_entity.pdbx_description
1 polymer ?
#
loop_
_entity_poly.entity_id
_entity_poly.type
_entity_poly.pdbx_seq_one_letter_code
_entity_poly.pdbx_strand_id
1 'polypeptide(L)'
;MTPVESLWIVLVVLFGIVGIVRGFLKELGVTLVLIVLLFGLTRLDANLKKLLDMATSKIQAVGQLYGNPTVWLIFYAVIIIGVMYVAYQGYVLKYPGDEPKGVQGTLLGLMVGLINGYLFIGALWYYIEKYKQPLQALGIIQGEYSALAQKLVKILPPDLLNPFLPFLVVFMIILLVVK
;
A
#
# COMPACT_ATOMS: atom_id res chain seq x y z
N MET A 1 -20.58 12.87 -7.19
CA MET A 1 -19.11 12.68 -7.38
C MET A 1 -18.51 12.35 -6.02
N THR A 2 -17.97 11.18 -5.84
CA THR A 2 -17.22 10.84 -4.62
C THR A 2 -15.88 11.56 -4.69
N PRO A 3 -15.49 12.39 -3.73
CA PRO A 3 -14.22 13.13 -3.75
C PRO A 3 -13.04 12.22 -3.35
N VAL A 4 -12.98 11.01 -3.94
CA VAL A 4 -11.96 10.00 -3.58
C VAL A 4 -10.57 10.52 -3.84
N GLU A 5 -10.37 11.21 -4.97
CA GLU A 5 -9.09 11.82 -5.32
C GLU A 5 -8.65 12.90 -4.32
N SER A 6 -9.62 13.71 -3.85
CA SER A 6 -9.31 14.75 -2.86
C SER A 6 -8.91 14.13 -1.53
N LEU A 7 -9.63 13.10 -1.09
CA LEU A 7 -9.28 12.35 0.12
C LEU A 7 -7.90 11.69 -0.01
N TRP A 8 -7.63 11.08 -1.16
CA TRP A 8 -6.33 10.45 -1.43
C TRP A 8 -5.18 11.46 -1.34
N ILE A 9 -5.31 12.63 -2.00
CA ILE A 9 -4.30 13.69 -1.97
C ILE A 9 -4.07 14.18 -0.54
N VAL A 10 -5.14 14.48 0.19
CA VAL A 10 -5.05 14.95 1.58
C VAL A 10 -4.33 13.93 2.46
N LEU A 11 -4.68 12.65 2.35
CA LEU A 11 -4.04 11.59 3.12
C LEU A 11 -2.55 11.45 2.76
N VAL A 12 -2.19 11.48 1.47
CA VAL A 12 -0.78 11.43 1.04
C VAL A 12 0.01 12.62 1.62
N VAL A 13 -0.56 13.84 1.59
CA VAL A 13 0.08 15.02 2.16
C VAL A 13 0.24 14.89 3.68
N LEU A 14 -0.75 14.36 4.39
CA LEU A 14 -0.64 14.09 5.83
C LEU A 14 0.53 13.16 6.16
N PHE A 15 0.75 12.11 5.36
CA PHE A 15 1.94 11.25 5.52
C PHE A 15 3.25 12.00 5.28
N GLY A 16 3.27 12.96 4.35
CA GLY A 16 4.42 13.86 4.17
C GLY A 16 4.72 14.66 5.44
N ILE A 17 3.70 15.21 6.10
CA ILE A 17 3.84 15.94 7.37
C ILE A 17 4.34 15.00 8.47
N VAL A 18 3.78 13.80 8.57
CA VAL A 18 4.27 12.76 9.51
C VAL A 18 5.74 12.45 9.27
N GLY A 19 6.17 12.38 8.00
CA GLY A 19 7.57 12.15 7.64
C GLY A 19 8.53 13.25 8.13
N ILE A 20 8.08 14.51 8.13
CA ILE A 20 8.85 15.61 8.71
C ILE A 20 9.08 15.39 10.22
N VAL A 21 8.01 15.00 10.92
CA VAL A 21 8.05 14.85 12.39
C VAL A 21 8.84 13.61 12.82
N ARG A 22 8.71 12.52 12.11
CA ARG A 22 9.35 11.24 12.45
C ARG A 22 10.81 11.15 12.01
N GLY A 23 11.18 11.87 10.97
CA GLY A 23 12.54 11.89 10.43
C GLY A 23 12.75 10.88 9.28
N PHE A 24 13.76 11.19 8.47
CA PHE A 24 14.06 10.51 7.21
C PHE A 24 14.37 9.00 7.39
N LEU A 25 15.26 8.64 8.33
CA LEU A 25 15.72 7.25 8.47
C LEU A 25 14.62 6.30 8.98
N LYS A 26 13.72 6.81 9.82
CA LYS A 26 12.56 6.02 10.29
C LYS A 26 11.55 5.83 9.16
N GLU A 27 11.28 6.87 8.40
CA GLU A 27 10.36 6.79 7.26
C GLU A 27 10.92 5.89 6.16
N LEU A 28 12.23 5.88 5.93
CA LEU A 28 12.88 4.97 5.00
C LEU A 28 12.67 3.50 5.41
N GLY A 29 12.70 3.22 6.73
CA GLY A 29 12.34 1.91 7.27
C GLY A 29 10.90 1.50 6.96
N VAL A 30 9.95 2.43 7.08
CA VAL A 30 8.55 2.20 6.69
C VAL A 30 8.43 1.94 5.17
N THR A 31 9.19 2.69 4.35
CA THR A 31 9.22 2.47 2.89
C THR A 31 9.61 1.03 2.56
N LEU A 32 10.65 0.49 3.21
CA LEU A 32 11.05 -0.91 3.02
C LEU A 32 9.91 -1.88 3.34
N VAL A 33 9.27 -1.68 4.50
CA VAL A 33 8.14 -2.54 4.92
C VAL A 33 7.01 -2.48 3.89
N LEU A 34 6.66 -1.30 3.39
CA LEU A 34 5.61 -1.13 2.39
C LEU A 34 5.98 -1.75 1.04
N ILE A 35 7.22 -1.63 0.58
CA ILE A 35 7.70 -2.27 -0.65
C ILE A 35 7.65 -3.79 -0.51
N VAL A 36 8.10 -4.35 0.62
CA VAL A 36 8.02 -5.78 0.90
C VAL A 36 6.57 -6.25 0.97
N LEU A 37 5.69 -5.47 1.61
CA LEU A 37 4.25 -5.73 1.65
C LEU A 37 3.67 -5.81 0.24
N LEU A 38 3.90 -4.79 -0.60
CA LEU A 38 3.40 -4.75 -1.98
C LEU A 38 3.91 -5.93 -2.80
N PHE A 39 5.20 -6.25 -2.67
CA PHE A 39 5.79 -7.42 -3.32
C PHE A 39 5.09 -8.71 -2.85
N GLY A 40 4.90 -8.87 -1.55
CA GLY A 40 4.19 -10.02 -0.98
C GLY A 40 2.76 -10.14 -1.49
N LEU A 41 1.99 -9.03 -1.48
CA LEU A 41 0.60 -9.00 -1.92
C LEU A 41 0.45 -9.31 -3.41
N THR A 42 1.31 -8.76 -4.27
CA THR A 42 1.26 -9.04 -5.72
C THR A 42 1.61 -10.50 -6.03
N ARG A 43 2.54 -11.10 -5.29
CA ARG A 43 2.88 -12.52 -5.40
C ARG A 43 1.80 -13.42 -4.81
N LEU A 44 1.23 -13.02 -3.69
CA LEU A 44 0.12 -13.73 -3.05
C LEU A 44 -1.08 -13.82 -3.99
N ASP A 45 -1.48 -12.71 -4.61
CA ASP A 45 -2.57 -12.65 -5.59
C ASP A 45 -2.41 -13.70 -6.70
N ALA A 46 -1.21 -13.81 -7.28
CA ALA A 46 -0.94 -14.73 -8.36
C ALA A 46 -0.96 -16.21 -7.92
N ASN A 47 -0.45 -16.51 -6.73
CA ASN A 47 -0.33 -17.88 -6.23
C ASN A 47 -1.60 -18.35 -5.52
N LEU A 48 -2.27 -17.44 -4.80
CA LEU A 48 -3.49 -17.74 -4.06
C LEU A 48 -4.60 -18.17 -5.02
N LYS A 49 -4.71 -17.50 -6.17
CA LYS A 49 -5.67 -17.88 -7.21
C LYS A 49 -5.46 -19.32 -7.65
N LYS A 50 -4.22 -19.74 -7.94
CA LYS A 50 -3.89 -21.11 -8.33
C LYS A 50 -4.23 -22.14 -7.24
N LEU A 51 -3.90 -21.82 -5.98
CA LEU A 51 -4.19 -22.70 -4.84
C LEU A 51 -5.70 -22.85 -4.59
N LEU A 52 -6.44 -21.75 -4.72
CA LEU A 52 -7.87 -21.75 -4.52
C LEU A 52 -8.63 -22.43 -5.65
N ASP A 53 -8.19 -22.28 -6.89
CA ASP A 53 -8.78 -23.04 -8.03
C ASP A 53 -8.63 -24.56 -7.81
N MET A 54 -7.53 -25.01 -7.20
CA MET A 54 -7.35 -26.41 -6.82
C MET A 54 -8.21 -26.82 -5.60
N ALA A 55 -8.41 -25.92 -4.64
CA ALA A 55 -9.18 -26.18 -3.43
C ALA A 55 -10.70 -26.15 -3.69
N THR A 56 -11.18 -25.25 -4.54
CA THR A 56 -12.61 -25.09 -4.88
C THR A 56 -13.15 -26.32 -5.59
N SER A 57 -12.29 -27.03 -6.34
CA SER A 57 -12.68 -28.30 -6.97
C SER A 57 -12.98 -29.42 -5.96
N LYS A 58 -12.51 -29.28 -4.71
CA LYS A 58 -12.64 -30.29 -3.66
C LYS A 58 -13.58 -29.90 -2.53
N ILE A 59 -13.76 -28.62 -2.26
CA ILE A 59 -14.52 -28.10 -1.10
C ILE A 59 -15.43 -26.95 -1.53
N GLN A 60 -16.72 -27.21 -1.62
CA GLN A 60 -17.73 -26.23 -2.06
C GLN A 60 -17.78 -24.97 -1.18
N ALA A 61 -17.57 -25.09 0.14
CA ALA A 61 -17.53 -23.96 1.07
C ALA A 61 -16.37 -22.98 0.75
N VAL A 62 -15.23 -23.48 0.29
CA VAL A 62 -14.10 -22.65 -0.15
C VAL A 62 -14.46 -21.86 -1.41
N GLY A 63 -15.24 -22.47 -2.33
CA GLY A 63 -15.71 -21.79 -3.52
C GLY A 63 -16.61 -20.59 -3.24
N GLN A 64 -17.50 -20.71 -2.25
CA GLN A 64 -18.36 -19.60 -1.84
C GLN A 64 -17.59 -18.43 -1.20
N LEU A 65 -16.62 -18.71 -0.35
CA LEU A 65 -15.75 -17.70 0.25
C LEU A 65 -14.87 -17.01 -0.82
N TYR A 66 -14.32 -17.79 -1.72
CA TYR A 66 -13.46 -17.30 -2.80
C TYR A 66 -14.21 -16.41 -3.80
N GLY A 67 -15.47 -16.75 -4.11
CA GLY A 67 -16.33 -15.96 -5.01
C GLY A 67 -16.82 -14.64 -4.39
N ASN A 68 -16.62 -14.41 -3.08
CA ASN A 68 -17.17 -13.24 -2.39
C ASN A 68 -16.17 -12.06 -2.38
N PRO A 69 -16.41 -10.98 -3.14
CA PRO A 69 -15.51 -9.84 -3.20
C PRO A 69 -15.37 -9.09 -1.86
N THR A 70 -16.37 -9.18 -0.97
CA THR A 70 -16.30 -8.59 0.37
C THR A 70 -15.21 -9.23 1.22
N VAL A 71 -15.08 -10.55 1.16
CA VAL A 71 -14.05 -11.29 1.89
C VAL A 71 -12.66 -10.83 1.46
N TRP A 72 -12.44 -10.68 0.17
CA TRP A 72 -11.16 -10.22 -0.37
C TRP A 72 -10.84 -8.78 -0.02
N LEU A 73 -11.84 -7.90 -0.12
CA LEU A 73 -11.68 -6.50 0.27
C LEU A 73 -11.24 -6.38 1.73
N ILE A 74 -11.94 -7.07 2.64
CA ILE A 74 -11.61 -7.07 4.07
C ILE A 74 -10.22 -7.68 4.30
N PHE A 75 -9.92 -8.80 3.66
CA PHE A 75 -8.63 -9.49 3.79
C PHE A 75 -7.44 -8.57 3.43
N TYR A 76 -7.47 -7.93 2.26
CA TYR A 76 -6.40 -7.02 1.85
C TYR A 76 -6.36 -5.75 2.71
N ALA A 77 -7.51 -5.19 3.06
CA ALA A 77 -7.57 -4.01 3.92
C ALA A 77 -6.97 -4.29 5.30
N VAL A 78 -7.30 -5.42 5.93
CA VAL A 78 -6.76 -5.81 7.24
C VAL A 78 -5.25 -6.02 7.18
N ILE A 79 -4.73 -6.69 6.14
CA ILE A 79 -3.28 -6.88 5.98
C ILE A 79 -2.58 -5.53 5.81
N ILE A 80 -3.05 -4.68 4.89
CA ILE A 80 -2.41 -3.41 4.58
C ILE A 80 -2.43 -2.48 5.80
N ILE A 81 -3.58 -2.34 6.46
CA ILE A 81 -3.73 -1.49 7.64
C ILE A 81 -2.93 -2.07 8.82
N GLY A 82 -2.97 -3.39 9.03
CA GLY A 82 -2.26 -4.07 10.11
C GLY A 82 -0.75 -3.92 9.98
N VAL A 83 -0.19 -4.14 8.79
CA VAL A 83 1.25 -3.95 8.54
C VAL A 83 1.63 -2.48 8.71
N MET A 84 0.80 -1.55 8.22
CA MET A 84 1.04 -0.13 8.40
C MET A 84 1.01 0.28 9.87
N TYR A 85 0.03 -0.21 10.63
CA TYR A 85 -0.05 0.03 12.08
C TYR A 85 1.23 -0.42 12.78
N VAL A 86 1.70 -1.65 12.52
CA VAL A 86 2.95 -2.17 13.08
C VAL A 86 4.15 -1.34 12.63
N ALA A 87 4.22 -0.95 11.35
CA ALA A 87 5.29 -0.13 10.81
C ALA A 87 5.38 1.27 11.45
N TYR A 88 4.27 1.84 11.87
CA TYR A 88 4.25 3.17 12.49
C TYR A 88 4.31 3.15 14.03
N GLN A 89 3.90 2.05 14.68
CA GLN A 89 3.87 1.96 16.14
C GLN A 89 5.21 1.78 16.82
N GLY A 90 6.24 1.35 16.11
CA GLY A 90 7.33 1.00 16.95
C GLY A 90 8.71 0.97 16.37
N TYR A 91 9.40 0.00 16.81
CA TYR A 91 10.79 -0.31 16.62
C TYR A 91 11.09 -0.88 15.22
N VAL A 92 10.35 -0.40 14.22
CA VAL A 92 10.56 -0.83 12.84
C VAL A 92 11.91 -0.34 12.36
N LEU A 93 12.54 -1.16 11.57
CA LEU A 93 13.81 -1.02 10.90
C LEU A 93 14.25 0.46 10.76
N LYS A 94 15.13 0.90 11.64
CA LYS A 94 15.81 2.18 11.47
C LYS A 94 17.05 1.93 10.62
N TYR A 95 17.16 2.65 9.52
CA TYR A 95 18.37 2.60 8.73
C TYR A 95 19.57 3.11 9.54
N PRO A 96 20.78 2.52 9.35
CA PRO A 96 21.98 2.96 10.01
C PRO A 96 22.38 4.37 9.56
N GLY A 97 22.97 5.14 10.44
CA GLY A 97 23.45 6.49 10.18
C GLY A 97 22.81 7.55 11.06
N ASP A 98 23.26 8.77 10.87
CA ASP A 98 22.73 9.95 11.56
C ASP A 98 21.61 10.59 10.75
N GLU A 99 20.58 11.05 11.43
CA GLU A 99 19.50 11.79 10.80
C GLU A 99 20.06 13.08 10.16
N PRO A 100 19.74 13.33 8.87
CA PRO A 100 20.08 14.59 8.23
C PRO A 100 19.50 15.77 9.01
N LYS A 101 20.30 16.81 9.27
CA LYS A 101 19.92 17.94 10.11
C LYS A 101 19.38 19.13 9.29
N GLY A 102 18.63 19.98 9.95
CA GLY A 102 18.14 21.23 9.36
C GLY A 102 17.18 21.02 8.19
N VAL A 103 17.20 21.93 7.24
CA VAL A 103 16.27 21.96 6.07
C VAL A 103 16.37 20.68 5.24
N GLN A 104 17.58 20.13 5.07
CA GLN A 104 17.78 18.90 4.32
C GLN A 104 17.04 17.71 4.95
N GLY A 105 17.14 17.54 6.28
CA GLY A 105 16.43 16.48 7.00
C GLY A 105 14.90 16.62 6.87
N THR A 106 14.41 17.85 6.99
CA THR A 106 12.98 18.16 6.83
C THR A 106 12.50 17.81 5.41
N LEU A 107 13.23 18.20 4.38
CA LEU A 107 12.86 17.90 2.98
C LEU A 107 12.89 16.40 2.70
N LEU A 108 13.93 15.70 3.13
CA LEU A 108 14.04 14.25 2.95
C LEU A 108 12.93 13.52 3.70
N GLY A 109 12.62 13.92 4.93
CA GLY A 109 11.51 13.38 5.70
C GLY A 109 10.17 13.59 5.01
N LEU A 110 9.92 14.81 4.50
CA LEU A 110 8.73 15.12 3.73
C LEU A 110 8.60 14.22 2.49
N MET A 111 9.67 14.12 1.69
CA MET A 111 9.65 13.33 0.44
C MET A 111 9.37 11.87 0.71
N VAL A 112 10.05 11.26 1.69
CA VAL A 112 9.84 9.84 2.01
C VAL A 112 8.47 9.63 2.64
N GLY A 113 7.98 10.56 3.46
CA GLY A 113 6.63 10.52 3.99
C GLY A 113 5.57 10.57 2.88
N LEU A 114 5.72 11.43 1.87
CA LEU A 114 4.84 11.45 0.69
C LEU A 114 4.87 10.14 -0.08
N ILE A 115 6.06 9.54 -0.25
CA ILE A 115 6.21 8.22 -0.88
C ILE A 115 5.46 7.16 -0.07
N ASN A 116 5.62 7.14 1.26
CA ASN A 116 4.92 6.20 2.14
C ASN A 116 3.40 6.38 2.07
N GLY A 117 2.93 7.63 2.07
CA GLY A 117 1.52 7.94 1.86
C GLY A 117 1.00 7.42 0.52
N TYR A 118 1.74 7.66 -0.56
CA TYR A 118 1.41 7.13 -1.89
C TYR A 118 1.35 5.60 -1.89
N LEU A 119 2.37 4.92 -1.34
CA LEU A 119 2.43 3.46 -1.30
C LEU A 119 1.26 2.87 -0.48
N PHE A 120 0.98 3.42 0.70
CA PHE A 120 -0.05 2.91 1.60
C PHE A 120 -1.46 3.20 1.11
N ILE A 121 -1.79 4.49 0.91
CA ILE A 121 -3.14 4.90 0.51
C ILE A 121 -3.44 4.45 -0.92
N GLY A 122 -2.43 4.46 -1.80
CA GLY A 122 -2.55 3.94 -3.15
C GLY A 122 -2.76 2.43 -3.20
N ALA A 123 -2.12 1.65 -2.31
CA ALA A 123 -2.39 0.22 -2.18
C ALA A 123 -3.82 -0.04 -1.70
N LEU A 124 -4.29 0.70 -0.69
CA LEU A 124 -5.68 0.59 -0.23
C LEU A 124 -6.67 0.90 -1.35
N TRP A 125 -6.45 1.99 -2.08
CA TRP A 125 -7.33 2.36 -3.19
C TRP A 125 -7.33 1.29 -4.29
N TYR A 126 -6.16 0.73 -4.61
CA TYR A 126 -6.05 -0.35 -5.58
C TYR A 126 -6.95 -1.55 -5.24
N TYR A 127 -6.90 -2.04 -4.00
CA TYR A 127 -7.72 -3.17 -3.60
C TYR A 127 -9.20 -2.82 -3.43
N ILE A 128 -9.52 -1.57 -3.04
CA ILE A 128 -10.89 -1.04 -3.07
C ILE A 128 -11.42 -1.05 -4.50
N GLU A 129 -10.65 -0.58 -5.47
CA GLU A 129 -11.06 -0.57 -6.88
C GLU A 129 -11.21 -1.98 -7.45
N LYS A 130 -10.28 -2.86 -7.12
CA LYS A 130 -10.30 -4.26 -7.56
C LYS A 130 -11.52 -5.04 -7.04
N TYR A 131 -11.97 -4.73 -5.83
CA TYR A 131 -13.09 -5.41 -5.15
C TYR A 131 -14.22 -4.44 -4.79
N LYS A 132 -14.54 -3.46 -5.63
CA LYS A 132 -15.48 -2.37 -5.34
C LYS A 132 -16.95 -2.77 -5.24
N GLN A 133 -17.33 -3.93 -5.73
CA GLN A 133 -18.74 -4.36 -5.81
C GLN A 133 -19.51 -4.24 -4.48
N PRO A 134 -18.97 -4.65 -3.31
CA PRO A 134 -19.66 -4.47 -2.03
C PRO A 134 -19.91 -3.00 -1.67
N LEU A 135 -18.94 -2.14 -1.96
CA LEU A 135 -19.04 -0.71 -1.67
C LEU A 135 -20.03 0.00 -2.61
N GLN A 136 -20.14 -0.48 -3.84
CA GLN A 136 -21.18 -0.02 -4.78
C GLN A 136 -22.56 -0.45 -4.32
N ALA A 137 -22.72 -1.70 -3.85
CA ALA A 137 -23.98 -2.20 -3.32
C ALA A 137 -24.45 -1.44 -2.08
N LEU A 138 -23.52 -0.96 -1.24
CA LEU A 138 -23.81 -0.12 -0.08
C LEU A 138 -23.98 1.37 -0.42
N GLY A 139 -23.85 1.75 -1.70
CA GLY A 139 -23.96 3.15 -2.11
C GLY A 139 -22.82 4.05 -1.66
N ILE A 140 -21.70 3.47 -1.16
CA ILE A 140 -20.51 4.21 -0.70
C ILE A 140 -19.74 4.77 -1.91
N ILE A 141 -19.61 3.95 -2.96
CA ILE A 141 -19.00 4.36 -4.23
C ILE A 141 -20.12 4.44 -5.26
N GLN A 142 -20.47 5.66 -5.66
CA GLN A 142 -21.53 5.92 -6.63
C GLN A 142 -21.01 6.73 -7.81
N GLY A 143 -21.44 6.37 -9.02
CA GLY A 143 -21.17 7.13 -10.24
C GLY A 143 -19.79 6.89 -10.87
N GLU A 144 -19.54 7.66 -11.91
CA GLU A 144 -18.25 7.62 -12.64
C GLU A 144 -17.19 8.45 -11.90
N TYR A 145 -15.97 7.95 -11.95
CA TYR A 145 -14.82 8.69 -11.44
C TYR A 145 -14.58 9.97 -12.23
N SER A 146 -14.11 11.00 -11.56
CA SER A 146 -13.60 12.21 -12.23
C SER A 146 -12.46 11.87 -13.19
N ALA A 147 -12.18 12.74 -14.15
CA ALA A 147 -11.07 12.57 -15.08
C ALA A 147 -9.71 12.46 -14.35
N LEU A 148 -9.58 13.11 -13.19
CA LEU A 148 -8.40 13.03 -12.34
C LEU A 148 -8.31 11.65 -11.66
N ALA A 149 -9.40 11.18 -11.03
CA ALA A 149 -9.43 9.88 -10.39
C ALA A 149 -9.14 8.74 -11.38
N GLN A 150 -9.68 8.80 -12.60
CA GLN A 150 -9.37 7.83 -13.66
C GLN A 150 -7.88 7.79 -14.04
N LYS A 151 -7.19 8.94 -14.02
CA LYS A 151 -5.74 9.00 -14.24
C LYS A 151 -4.97 8.43 -13.06
N LEU A 152 -5.38 8.75 -11.83
CA LEU A 152 -4.72 8.28 -10.62
C LEU A 152 -4.82 6.75 -10.46
N VAL A 153 -5.97 6.16 -10.80
CA VAL A 153 -6.15 4.69 -10.76
C VAL A 153 -5.13 3.96 -11.65
N LYS A 154 -4.72 4.55 -12.77
CA LYS A 154 -3.73 3.95 -13.68
C LYS A 154 -2.30 3.95 -13.15
N ILE A 155 -2.01 4.76 -12.16
CA ILE A 155 -0.68 4.89 -11.55
C ILE A 155 -0.65 4.41 -10.09
N LEU A 156 -1.59 3.57 -9.67
CA LEU A 156 -1.59 3.03 -8.32
C LEU A 156 -0.39 2.10 -8.08
N PRO A 157 0.20 2.11 -6.87
CA PRO A 157 1.48 1.44 -6.59
C PRO A 157 1.54 -0.04 -6.98
N PRO A 158 0.52 -0.88 -6.69
CA PRO A 158 0.59 -2.29 -7.04
C PRO A 158 0.79 -2.56 -8.53
N ASP A 159 0.14 -1.80 -9.41
CA ASP A 159 0.29 -1.97 -10.86
C ASP A 159 1.56 -1.30 -11.39
N LEU A 160 1.80 -0.04 -10.98
CA LEU A 160 2.93 0.75 -11.45
C LEU A 160 4.27 0.14 -11.05
N LEU A 161 4.38 -0.33 -9.81
CA LEU A 161 5.64 -0.82 -9.25
C LEU A 161 5.85 -2.33 -9.45
N ASN A 162 4.83 -3.09 -9.83
CA ASN A 162 4.90 -4.55 -9.94
C ASN A 162 6.18 -5.06 -10.66
N PRO A 163 6.56 -4.55 -11.84
CA PRO A 163 7.76 -5.02 -12.53
C PRO A 163 9.06 -4.67 -11.78
N PHE A 164 9.05 -3.64 -10.95
CA PHE A 164 10.22 -3.13 -10.24
C PHE A 164 10.32 -3.63 -8.79
N LEU A 165 9.24 -4.18 -8.21
CA LEU A 165 9.19 -4.59 -6.80
C LEU A 165 10.34 -5.53 -6.39
N PRO A 166 10.73 -6.57 -7.16
CA PRO A 166 11.85 -7.43 -6.79
C PRO A 166 13.16 -6.64 -6.64
N PHE A 167 13.42 -5.73 -7.57
CA PHE A 167 14.63 -4.89 -7.55
C PHE A 167 14.61 -3.88 -6.41
N LEU A 168 13.44 -3.29 -6.13
CA LEU A 168 13.26 -2.35 -5.03
C LEU A 168 13.47 -3.03 -3.68
N VAL A 169 12.95 -4.24 -3.47
CA VAL A 169 13.18 -5.03 -2.26
C VAL A 169 14.68 -5.27 -2.05
N VAL A 170 15.38 -5.77 -3.06
CA VAL A 170 16.83 -6.04 -2.99
C VAL A 170 17.59 -4.74 -2.71
N PHE A 171 17.30 -3.66 -3.44
CA PHE A 171 17.94 -2.36 -3.26
C PHE A 171 17.77 -1.83 -1.83
N MET A 172 16.55 -1.88 -1.30
CA MET A 172 16.28 -1.39 0.06
C MET A 172 16.96 -2.25 1.14
N ILE A 173 17.06 -3.58 0.92
CA ILE A 173 17.82 -4.46 1.82
C ILE A 173 19.33 -4.13 1.77
N ILE A 174 19.87 -3.90 0.57
CA ILE A 174 21.27 -3.49 0.44
C ILE A 174 21.53 -2.20 1.21
N LEU A 175 20.68 -1.18 1.06
CA LEU A 175 20.79 0.07 1.80
C LEU A 175 20.73 -0.13 3.34
N LEU A 176 20.01 -1.14 3.80
CA LEU A 176 19.92 -1.46 5.24
C LEU A 176 21.20 -2.12 5.77
N VAL A 177 21.85 -2.95 4.96
CA VAL A 177 23.02 -3.77 5.37
C VAL A 177 24.34 -3.03 5.17
N VAL A 178 24.45 -2.21 4.14
CA VAL A 178 25.68 -1.44 3.85
C VAL A 178 25.77 -0.29 4.85
N LYS A 179 26.80 -0.36 5.69
CA LYS A 179 27.15 0.68 6.67
C LYS A 179 28.08 1.71 6.04
#